data_4110309d56e3ed6a457aae7a40677049
#
_entry.id   4110309d56e3ed6a457aae7a40677049
#
_cell.length_a   1.000
_cell.length_b   1.000
_cell.length_c   1.000
_cell.angle_alpha   90.00
_cell.angle_beta   90.00
_cell.angle_gamma   90.00
#
_symmetry.space_group_name_H-M   'P 1'
#
loop_
_entity.id
_entity.type
_entity.pdbx_description
1 polymer ?
#
loop_
_entity_poly.entity_id
_entity_poly.type
_entity_poly.pdbx_seq_one_letter_code
_entity_poly.pdbx_strand_id
1 'polypeptide(L)'
;MTGNLVEQPVICVFCGAQPGELPDYIAAARALALELHKSNAKLIYGGGTKGLMGEVAKTLVSLSGPSAVHGFIPKALIAYYPDAKPGRAVDAEDGKQPERWIPPDAPLKDHLGSSPLGSEYGMVTVVENMHERKRMMAEQVFAGGPGSGFVALPGGYGTLEEIAEVTTWNQLGIHDKGIVLLNVGGFWDGLVAWIRTATRQKFVGEANKDIIVECKKVNEVMGALKAYRPSSGRLSLSWNLK
;
A
#
# COMPACT_ATOMS: atom_id res chain seq x y z
N MET A 1 -1.43 -8.22 36.28
CA MET A 1 -2.00 -8.91 35.10
C MET A 1 -1.58 -8.09 33.89
N THR A 2 -0.45 -8.44 33.27
CA THR A 2 0.00 -7.83 32.01
C THR A 2 -0.83 -8.47 30.90
N GLY A 3 -1.88 -7.78 30.47
CA GLY A 3 -2.63 -8.18 29.30
C GLY A 3 -1.69 -8.22 28.12
N ASN A 4 -1.50 -9.39 27.48
CA ASN A 4 -0.87 -9.52 26.19
C ASN A 4 -1.64 -8.63 25.21
N LEU A 5 -1.11 -7.46 24.92
CA LEU A 5 -1.57 -6.65 23.80
C LEU A 5 -1.33 -7.50 22.55
N VAL A 6 -2.40 -8.10 22.02
CA VAL A 6 -2.32 -8.77 20.71
C VAL A 6 -1.89 -7.68 19.72
N GLU A 7 -0.68 -7.80 19.23
CA GLU A 7 -0.15 -6.87 18.24
C GLU A 7 -1.07 -6.83 17.02
N GLN A 8 -1.54 -5.63 16.69
CA GLN A 8 -2.50 -5.39 15.62
C GLN A 8 -1.86 -5.69 14.26
N PRO A 9 -2.56 -6.39 13.34
CA PRO A 9 -2.08 -6.57 11.97
C PRO A 9 -1.91 -5.22 11.27
N VAL A 10 -0.84 -5.08 10.50
CA VAL A 10 -0.53 -3.90 9.68
C VAL A 10 -0.51 -4.31 8.21
N ILE A 11 -1.40 -3.74 7.42
CA ILE A 11 -1.55 -4.06 6.00
C ILE A 11 -1.12 -2.86 5.15
N CYS A 12 -0.09 -3.06 4.35
CA CYS A 12 0.29 -2.08 3.34
C CYS A 12 -0.46 -2.35 2.04
N VAL A 13 -1.20 -1.35 1.55
CA VAL A 13 -1.99 -1.48 0.31
C VAL A 13 -1.35 -0.65 -0.79
N PHE A 14 -0.94 -1.32 -1.87
CA PHE A 14 -0.50 -0.73 -3.12
C PHE A 14 -1.65 -0.74 -4.13
N CYS A 15 -1.97 0.40 -4.72
CA CYS A 15 -3.11 0.50 -5.63
C CYS A 15 -3.05 1.75 -6.51
N GLY A 16 -3.94 1.83 -7.50
CA GLY A 16 -4.02 2.95 -8.42
C GLY A 16 -4.42 4.26 -7.77
N ALA A 17 -3.77 5.36 -8.22
CA ALA A 17 -4.19 6.73 -7.93
C ALA A 17 -5.41 7.16 -8.80
N GLN A 18 -5.85 6.30 -9.71
CA GLN A 18 -7.04 6.47 -10.54
C GLN A 18 -8.05 5.36 -10.20
N PRO A 19 -9.36 5.58 -10.44
CA PRO A 19 -10.40 4.60 -10.13
C PRO A 19 -10.40 3.37 -11.05
N GLY A 20 -9.77 3.49 -12.24
CA GLY A 20 -9.93 2.52 -13.33
C GLY A 20 -11.30 2.65 -14.00
N GLU A 21 -11.54 1.83 -15.02
CA GLU A 21 -12.78 1.88 -15.79
C GLU A 21 -13.91 1.04 -15.17
N LEU A 22 -13.56 -0.07 -14.53
CA LEU A 22 -14.57 -0.98 -13.98
C LEU A 22 -15.01 -0.53 -12.57
N PRO A 23 -16.31 -0.39 -12.31
CA PRO A 23 -16.82 -0.04 -10.98
C PRO A 23 -16.44 -1.07 -9.91
N ASP A 24 -16.14 -2.30 -10.30
CA ASP A 24 -15.69 -3.36 -9.41
C ASP A 24 -14.37 -3.03 -8.70
N TYR A 25 -13.51 -2.19 -9.28
CA TYR A 25 -12.25 -1.79 -8.65
C TYR A 25 -12.49 -0.93 -7.40
N ILE A 26 -13.39 0.05 -7.50
CA ILE A 26 -13.82 0.88 -6.35
C ILE A 26 -14.56 0.02 -5.32
N ALA A 27 -15.45 -0.85 -5.78
CA ALA A 27 -16.16 -1.78 -4.88
C ALA A 27 -15.18 -2.68 -4.11
N ALA A 28 -14.14 -3.19 -4.76
CA ALA A 28 -13.11 -4.01 -4.13
C ALA A 28 -12.28 -3.20 -3.10
N ALA A 29 -11.96 -1.93 -3.38
CA ALA A 29 -11.26 -1.06 -2.44
C ALA A 29 -12.09 -0.83 -1.16
N ARG A 30 -13.39 -0.56 -1.28
CA ARG A 30 -14.33 -0.45 -0.16
C ARG A 30 -14.45 -1.76 0.63
N ALA A 31 -14.62 -2.86 -0.09
CA ALA A 31 -14.73 -4.17 0.53
C ALA A 31 -13.45 -4.56 1.29
N LEU A 32 -12.27 -4.23 0.75
CA LEU A 32 -10.99 -4.45 1.43
C LEU A 32 -10.91 -3.63 2.73
N ALA A 33 -11.29 -2.35 2.71
CA ALA A 33 -11.36 -1.52 3.91
C ALA A 33 -12.28 -2.13 4.98
N LEU A 34 -13.42 -2.72 4.58
CA LEU A 34 -14.32 -3.42 5.50
C LEU A 34 -13.67 -4.68 6.11
N GLU A 35 -12.93 -5.46 5.34
CA GLU A 35 -12.20 -6.64 5.86
C GLU A 35 -11.06 -6.23 6.80
N LEU A 36 -10.36 -5.12 6.52
CA LEU A 36 -9.37 -4.53 7.43
C LEU A 36 -10.03 -4.11 8.75
N HIS A 37 -11.18 -3.42 8.70
CA HIS A 37 -11.95 -3.05 9.88
C HIS A 37 -12.34 -4.26 10.72
N LYS A 38 -12.96 -5.27 10.13
CA LYS A 38 -13.35 -6.52 10.81
C LYS A 38 -12.17 -7.24 11.46
N SER A 39 -11.00 -7.12 10.87
CA SER A 39 -9.75 -7.74 11.36
C SER A 39 -9.00 -6.87 12.36
N ASN A 40 -9.53 -5.71 12.73
CA ASN A 40 -8.85 -4.69 13.53
C ASN A 40 -7.44 -4.39 13.00
N ALA A 41 -7.28 -4.29 11.68
CA ALA A 41 -6.00 -4.08 11.03
C ALA A 41 -5.77 -2.58 10.75
N LYS A 42 -4.51 -2.14 10.85
CA LYS A 42 -4.08 -0.82 10.37
C LYS A 42 -3.78 -0.84 8.89
N LEU A 43 -4.14 0.25 8.22
CA LEU A 43 -3.79 0.50 6.82
C LEU A 43 -2.54 1.38 6.74
N ILE A 44 -1.55 0.91 6.01
CA ILE A 44 -0.43 1.71 5.50
C ILE A 44 -0.62 1.88 4.00
N TYR A 45 -0.44 3.10 3.47
CA TYR A 45 -0.64 3.35 2.05
C TYR A 45 0.14 4.58 1.56
N GLY A 46 0.06 4.85 0.26
CA GLY A 46 0.83 5.90 -0.40
C GLY A 46 0.38 7.35 -0.14
N GLY A 47 -0.60 7.59 0.73
CA GLY A 47 -1.05 8.94 1.12
C GLY A 47 -1.90 9.67 0.07
N GLY A 48 -2.19 9.06 -1.09
CA GLY A 48 -3.03 9.68 -2.12
C GLY A 48 -4.51 9.71 -1.74
N THR A 49 -5.20 10.79 -2.14
CA THR A 49 -6.64 11.02 -1.82
C THR A 49 -7.57 10.68 -2.97
N LYS A 50 -7.02 10.30 -4.14
CA LYS A 50 -7.78 9.99 -5.36
C LYS A 50 -7.74 8.49 -5.67
N GLY A 51 -8.62 8.06 -6.57
CA GLY A 51 -8.69 6.69 -7.06
C GLY A 51 -8.88 5.65 -5.98
N LEU A 52 -8.30 4.47 -6.16
CA LEU A 52 -8.41 3.37 -5.21
C LEU A 52 -7.71 3.68 -3.88
N MET A 53 -6.62 4.47 -3.90
CA MET A 53 -5.93 4.90 -2.69
C MET A 53 -6.82 5.72 -1.76
N GLY A 54 -7.46 6.76 -2.30
CA GLY A 54 -8.39 7.58 -1.52
C GLY A 54 -9.60 6.79 -1.03
N GLU A 55 -10.12 5.89 -1.84
CA GLU A 55 -11.30 5.10 -1.52
C GLU A 55 -11.06 4.13 -0.35
N VAL A 56 -9.95 3.36 -0.37
CA VAL A 56 -9.64 2.44 0.73
C VAL A 56 -9.37 3.20 2.03
N ALA A 57 -8.62 4.30 1.96
CA ALA A 57 -8.27 5.11 3.12
C ALA A 57 -9.51 5.75 3.76
N LYS A 58 -10.31 6.48 2.97
CA LYS A 58 -11.54 7.15 3.41
C LYS A 58 -12.54 6.16 4.01
N THR A 59 -12.74 5.02 3.35
CA THR A 59 -13.66 3.99 3.85
C THR A 59 -13.19 3.45 5.19
N LEU A 60 -11.90 3.14 5.35
CA LEU A 60 -11.41 2.61 6.64
C LEU A 60 -11.45 3.68 7.74
N VAL A 61 -11.15 4.94 7.43
CA VAL A 61 -11.30 6.05 8.39
C VAL A 61 -12.74 6.18 8.88
N SER A 62 -13.72 6.07 7.98
CA SER A 62 -15.15 6.15 8.37
C SER A 62 -15.58 5.00 9.28
N LEU A 63 -14.92 3.84 9.22
CA LEU A 63 -15.24 2.64 10.01
C LEU A 63 -14.45 2.54 11.32
N SER A 64 -13.16 2.95 11.30
CA SER A 64 -12.20 2.70 12.39
C SER A 64 -11.57 3.97 12.95
N GLY A 65 -11.87 5.13 12.38
CA GLY A 65 -11.25 6.40 12.75
C GLY A 65 -9.87 6.64 12.09
N PRO A 66 -9.37 7.89 12.16
CA PRO A 66 -8.17 8.30 11.44
C PRO A 66 -6.88 7.62 11.92
N SER A 67 -6.83 7.15 13.17
CA SER A 67 -5.66 6.45 13.73
C SER A 67 -5.43 5.05 13.13
N ALA A 68 -6.45 4.48 12.47
CA ALA A 68 -6.35 3.20 11.79
C ALA A 68 -5.68 3.30 10.41
N VAL A 69 -5.42 4.50 9.91
CA VAL A 69 -4.92 4.74 8.54
C VAL A 69 -3.71 5.66 8.60
N HIS A 70 -2.60 5.26 7.95
CA HIS A 70 -1.39 6.07 7.88
C HIS A 70 -0.84 6.09 6.47
N GLY A 71 -0.77 7.28 5.88
CA GLY A 71 -0.23 7.55 4.55
C GLY A 71 1.20 8.08 4.61
N PHE A 72 2.00 7.74 3.61
CA PHE A 72 3.35 8.28 3.43
C PHE A 72 3.44 8.99 2.09
N ILE A 73 3.75 10.29 2.09
CA ILE A 73 3.77 11.11 0.88
C ILE A 73 5.10 11.87 0.72
N PRO A 74 5.79 11.73 -0.42
CA PRO A 74 6.99 12.51 -0.70
C PRO A 74 6.68 14.01 -0.88
N LYS A 75 7.57 14.88 -0.36
CA LYS A 75 7.47 16.35 -0.53
C LYS A 75 7.21 16.77 -1.98
N ALA A 76 7.90 16.15 -2.93
CA ALA A 76 7.77 16.46 -4.35
C ALA A 76 6.34 16.25 -4.87
N LEU A 77 5.61 15.24 -4.38
CA LEU A 77 4.23 14.99 -4.78
C LEU A 77 3.26 16.00 -4.16
N ILE A 78 3.53 16.50 -2.95
CA ILE A 78 2.73 17.57 -2.33
C ILE A 78 2.89 18.86 -3.16
N ALA A 79 4.11 19.19 -3.55
CA ALA A 79 4.39 20.38 -4.37
C ALA A 79 3.75 20.30 -5.77
N TYR A 80 3.64 19.10 -6.32
CA TYR A 80 3.00 18.84 -7.61
C TYR A 80 1.45 18.97 -7.56
N TYR A 81 0.85 18.78 -6.39
CA TYR A 81 -0.60 18.93 -6.17
C TYR A 81 -0.89 20.12 -5.24
N PRO A 82 -0.60 21.39 -5.65
CA PRO A 82 -0.73 22.56 -4.78
C PRO A 82 -2.15 22.83 -4.30
N ASP A 83 -3.16 22.23 -4.95
CA ASP A 83 -4.58 22.33 -4.59
C ASP A 83 -5.03 21.28 -3.57
N ALA A 84 -4.13 20.48 -3.04
CA ALA A 84 -4.40 19.61 -1.88
C ALA A 84 -4.58 20.44 -0.60
N LYS A 85 -5.26 21.60 -0.69
CA LYS A 85 -5.76 22.33 0.47
C LYS A 85 -6.87 21.51 1.12
N PRO A 86 -6.91 21.43 2.44
CA PRO A 86 -8.01 20.79 3.14
C PRO A 86 -9.33 21.42 2.69
N GLY A 87 -10.21 20.68 2.03
CA GLY A 87 -11.59 21.04 1.78
C GLY A 87 -11.96 21.55 0.38
N ARG A 88 -11.12 21.42 -0.66
CA ARG A 88 -11.55 21.77 -2.02
C ARG A 88 -11.23 20.64 -3.01
N ALA A 89 -12.26 20.02 -3.56
CA ALA A 89 -12.15 19.17 -4.75
C ALA A 89 -11.77 20.05 -5.95
N VAL A 90 -10.81 19.63 -6.75
CA VAL A 90 -10.44 20.30 -8.01
C VAL A 90 -10.60 19.29 -9.13
N ASP A 91 -11.52 19.63 -10.02
CA ASP A 91 -11.67 18.95 -11.31
C ASP A 91 -10.49 19.35 -12.20
N ALA A 92 -9.66 18.37 -12.56
CA ALA A 92 -8.52 18.59 -13.45
C ALA A 92 -9.00 18.50 -14.90
N GLU A 93 -9.60 19.58 -15.44
CA GLU A 93 -9.97 19.68 -16.85
C GLU A 93 -9.06 20.57 -17.69
N ASP A 94 -7.93 21.08 -17.19
CA ASP A 94 -7.04 21.85 -18.04
C ASP A 94 -5.57 21.62 -17.69
N GLY A 95 -4.80 21.15 -18.67
CA GLY A 95 -3.36 20.86 -18.61
C GLY A 95 -2.45 22.08 -18.39
N LYS A 96 -2.84 23.02 -17.56
CA LYS A 96 -2.02 24.18 -17.17
C LYS A 96 -1.24 23.88 -15.92
N GLN A 97 0.08 24.04 -16.00
CA GLN A 97 0.96 23.97 -14.83
C GLN A 97 0.54 25.01 -13.78
N PRO A 98 0.57 24.66 -12.48
CA PRO A 98 0.25 25.60 -11.43
C PRO A 98 1.30 26.74 -11.35
N GLU A 99 0.85 27.98 -11.29
CA GLU A 99 1.71 29.19 -11.27
C GLU A 99 2.46 29.43 -9.95
N ARG A 100 2.39 28.53 -8.98
CA ARG A 100 3.04 28.72 -7.69
C ARG A 100 4.07 27.63 -7.39
N TRP A 101 5.32 27.92 -7.79
CA TRP A 101 6.49 27.16 -7.34
C TRP A 101 6.70 27.37 -5.82
N ILE A 102 6.75 26.28 -5.05
CA ILE A 102 7.13 26.31 -3.62
C ILE A 102 8.61 25.92 -3.55
N PRO A 103 9.47 26.78 -2.97
CA PRO A 103 10.90 26.46 -2.83
C PRO A 103 11.10 25.16 -2.05
N PRO A 104 12.12 24.33 -2.41
CA PRO A 104 12.41 23.08 -1.70
C PRO A 104 12.78 23.25 -0.22
N ASP A 105 13.18 24.44 0.18
CA ASP A 105 13.61 24.85 1.53
C ASP A 105 12.53 25.59 2.32
N ALA A 106 11.31 25.72 1.80
CA ALA A 106 10.22 26.32 2.54
C ALA A 106 9.90 25.50 3.82
N PRO A 107 9.78 26.17 5.00
CA PRO A 107 9.53 25.47 6.25
C PRO A 107 8.21 24.69 6.20
N LEU A 108 8.28 23.38 6.33
CA LEU A 108 7.13 22.46 6.30
C LEU A 108 6.06 22.76 7.35
N LYS A 109 6.44 23.42 8.46
CA LYS A 109 5.54 23.73 9.58
C LYS A 109 4.39 24.66 9.23
N ASP A 110 4.59 25.59 8.28
CA ASP A 110 3.59 26.60 7.95
C ASP A 110 2.55 26.10 6.92
N HIS A 111 2.86 24.98 6.23
CA HIS A 111 1.95 24.36 5.25
C HIS A 111 1.27 23.09 5.76
N LEU A 112 1.73 22.56 6.88
CA LEU A 112 1.32 21.28 7.48
C LEU A 112 0.64 21.47 8.86
N GLY A 113 0.21 22.69 9.17
CA GLY A 113 -0.59 22.96 10.34
C GLY A 113 -1.77 22.00 10.43
N SER A 114 -1.69 21.04 11.33
CA SER A 114 -2.72 20.05 11.67
C SER A 114 -3.30 19.29 10.47
N SER A 115 -2.58 18.24 10.01
CA SER A 115 -2.99 17.25 9.00
C SER A 115 -3.32 17.84 7.62
N PRO A 116 -2.38 17.84 6.66
CA PRO A 116 -2.59 18.42 5.33
C PRO A 116 -3.59 17.63 4.47
N LEU A 117 -3.77 16.38 4.78
CA LEU A 117 -4.81 15.51 4.23
C LEU A 117 -5.76 15.24 5.39
N GLY A 118 -6.76 16.05 5.58
CA GLY A 118 -7.67 16.05 6.72
C GLY A 118 -7.95 14.67 7.33
N SER A 119 -8.44 14.61 8.54
CA SER A 119 -8.83 13.39 9.27
C SER A 119 -9.61 12.36 8.45
N GLU A 120 -10.14 12.74 7.29
CA GLU A 120 -10.91 11.91 6.35
C GLU A 120 -10.09 10.80 5.67
N TYR A 121 -8.76 11.00 5.50
CA TYR A 121 -7.86 10.02 4.87
C TYR A 121 -6.81 9.46 5.84
N GLY A 122 -6.97 9.73 7.14
CA GLY A 122 -6.08 9.26 8.19
C GLY A 122 -4.90 10.19 8.50
N MET A 123 -3.91 9.64 9.19
CA MET A 123 -2.66 10.34 9.51
C MET A 123 -1.72 10.31 8.29
N VAL A 124 -0.86 11.32 8.17
CA VAL A 124 0.12 11.41 7.07
C VAL A 124 1.50 11.75 7.59
N THR A 125 2.50 11.04 7.10
CA THR A 125 3.92 11.39 7.26
C THR A 125 4.46 11.87 5.92
N VAL A 126 5.06 13.05 5.92
CA VAL A 126 5.76 13.58 4.76
C VAL A 126 7.20 13.10 4.79
N VAL A 127 7.66 12.56 3.66
CA VAL A 127 9.00 12.01 3.49
C VAL A 127 9.79 12.75 2.41
N GLU A 128 11.11 12.65 2.44
CA GLU A 128 11.96 13.41 1.51
C GLU A 128 11.90 12.87 0.07
N ASN A 129 11.84 11.54 -0.10
CA ASN A 129 11.92 10.90 -1.40
C ASN A 129 11.16 9.57 -1.46
N MET A 130 11.10 8.97 -2.66
CA MET A 130 10.39 7.70 -2.89
C MET A 130 11.03 6.51 -2.20
N HIS A 131 12.36 6.47 -2.04
CA HIS A 131 13.04 5.36 -1.38
C HIS A 131 12.70 5.33 0.12
N GLU A 132 12.75 6.51 0.76
CA GLU A 132 12.34 6.66 2.15
C GLU A 132 10.88 6.27 2.36
N ARG A 133 9.98 6.71 1.46
CA ARG A 133 8.56 6.33 1.51
C ARG A 133 8.39 4.81 1.54
N LYS A 134 8.96 4.10 0.57
CA LYS A 134 8.81 2.65 0.46
C LYS A 134 9.41 1.92 1.67
N ARG A 135 10.60 2.35 2.11
CA ARG A 135 11.26 1.82 3.30
C ARG A 135 10.37 1.97 4.54
N MET A 136 9.87 3.18 4.82
CA MET A 136 9.05 3.45 6.00
C MET A 136 7.71 2.70 5.97
N MET A 137 7.07 2.59 4.79
CA MET A 137 5.85 1.80 4.63
C MET A 137 6.11 0.31 4.95
N ALA A 138 7.20 -0.24 4.45
CA ALA A 138 7.57 -1.64 4.70
C ALA A 138 7.93 -1.89 6.17
N GLU A 139 8.69 -1.01 6.81
CA GLU A 139 9.04 -1.10 8.23
C GLU A 139 7.80 -1.16 9.14
N GLN A 140 6.74 -0.41 8.83
CA GLN A 140 5.47 -0.51 9.56
C GLN A 140 4.86 -1.91 9.47
N VAL A 141 4.91 -2.53 8.30
CA VAL A 141 4.42 -3.90 8.10
C VAL A 141 5.30 -4.92 8.83
N PHE A 142 6.63 -4.73 8.80
CA PHE A 142 7.56 -5.64 9.48
C PHE A 142 7.34 -5.64 10.99
N ALA A 143 7.08 -4.46 11.58
CA ALA A 143 6.78 -4.30 13.00
C ALA A 143 5.35 -4.74 13.39
N GLY A 144 4.48 -5.01 12.42
CA GLY A 144 3.09 -5.37 12.69
C GLY A 144 2.93 -6.81 13.19
N GLY A 145 1.82 -7.05 13.90
CA GLY A 145 1.46 -8.33 14.50
C GLY A 145 1.15 -9.44 13.47
N PRO A 146 0.75 -10.63 13.93
CA PRO A 146 0.44 -11.77 13.06
C PRO A 146 -0.62 -11.43 12.00
N GLY A 147 -0.38 -11.84 10.76
CA GLY A 147 -1.24 -11.53 9.62
C GLY A 147 -0.95 -10.20 8.95
N SER A 148 0.10 -9.48 9.38
CA SER A 148 0.61 -8.31 8.65
C SER A 148 1.18 -8.71 7.29
N GLY A 149 1.04 -7.81 6.30
CA GLY A 149 1.52 -8.08 4.95
C GLY A 149 1.18 -6.98 3.94
N PHE A 150 1.37 -7.33 2.68
CA PHE A 150 1.20 -6.43 1.55
C PHE A 150 0.04 -6.90 0.67
N VAL A 151 -0.75 -5.97 0.17
CA VAL A 151 -1.88 -6.25 -0.72
C VAL A 151 -1.81 -5.32 -1.92
N ALA A 152 -1.84 -5.86 -3.13
CA ALA A 152 -1.99 -5.07 -4.34
C ALA A 152 -3.42 -5.18 -4.88
N LEU A 153 -4.11 -4.05 -4.95
CA LEU A 153 -5.29 -3.83 -5.78
C LEU A 153 -4.85 -3.46 -7.21
N PRO A 154 -5.76 -3.42 -8.20
CA PRO A 154 -5.44 -2.88 -9.51
C PRO A 154 -4.74 -1.53 -9.46
N GLY A 155 -3.75 -1.33 -10.34
CA GLY A 155 -2.96 -0.11 -10.36
C GLY A 155 -2.00 -0.03 -11.54
N GLY A 156 -1.22 1.04 -11.60
CA GLY A 156 -0.26 1.28 -12.65
C GLY A 156 1.18 0.85 -12.32
N TYR A 157 2.14 1.52 -12.95
CA TYR A 157 3.57 1.21 -12.78
C TYR A 157 4.06 1.31 -11.33
N GLY A 158 3.57 2.29 -10.55
CA GLY A 158 3.94 2.41 -9.14
C GLY A 158 3.50 1.20 -8.31
N THR A 159 2.26 0.72 -8.54
CA THR A 159 1.75 -0.47 -7.86
C THR A 159 2.55 -1.72 -8.25
N LEU A 160 2.89 -1.87 -9.54
CA LEU A 160 3.71 -2.98 -10.03
C LEU A 160 5.13 -2.93 -9.44
N GLU A 161 5.73 -1.76 -9.39
CA GLU A 161 7.08 -1.54 -8.83
C GLU A 161 7.11 -1.90 -7.35
N GLU A 162 6.16 -1.36 -6.56
CA GLU A 162 6.07 -1.61 -5.12
C GLU A 162 5.87 -3.10 -4.81
N ILE A 163 4.99 -3.80 -5.54
CA ILE A 163 4.76 -5.24 -5.31
C ILE A 163 5.97 -6.09 -5.73
N ALA A 164 6.65 -5.73 -6.82
CA ALA A 164 7.85 -6.42 -7.28
C ALA A 164 9.00 -6.26 -6.28
N GLU A 165 9.17 -5.07 -5.70
CA GLU A 165 10.21 -4.80 -4.70
C GLU A 165 10.00 -5.65 -3.45
N VAL A 166 8.81 -5.62 -2.82
CA VAL A 166 8.55 -6.40 -1.61
C VAL A 166 8.61 -7.91 -1.89
N THR A 167 8.25 -8.35 -3.10
CA THR A 167 8.40 -9.76 -3.51
C THR A 167 9.87 -10.15 -3.58
N THR A 168 10.70 -9.31 -4.18
CA THR A 168 12.15 -9.53 -4.23
C THR A 168 12.75 -9.53 -2.83
N TRP A 169 12.33 -8.62 -1.96
CA TRP A 169 12.78 -8.58 -0.56
C TRP A 169 12.39 -9.84 0.21
N ASN A 170 11.19 -10.39 -0.03
CA ASN A 170 10.78 -11.66 0.56
C ASN A 170 11.68 -12.80 0.07
N GLN A 171 11.91 -12.90 -1.24
CA GLN A 171 12.80 -13.91 -1.82
C GLN A 171 14.24 -13.82 -1.28
N LEU A 172 14.75 -12.60 -1.07
CA LEU A 172 16.08 -12.33 -0.51
C LEU A 172 16.17 -12.56 1.01
N GLY A 173 15.05 -12.83 1.69
CA GLY A 173 15.02 -13.05 3.13
C GLY A 173 15.03 -11.77 3.98
N ILE A 174 14.77 -10.61 3.38
CA ILE A 174 14.70 -9.33 4.11
C ILE A 174 13.45 -9.30 5.02
N HIS A 175 12.35 -9.88 4.59
CA HIS A 175 11.14 -10.04 5.41
C HIS A 175 10.43 -11.37 5.13
N ASP A 176 9.50 -11.74 6.00
CA ASP A 176 8.71 -12.98 5.95
C ASP A 176 7.20 -12.74 5.83
N LYS A 177 6.79 -11.52 5.52
CA LYS A 177 5.39 -11.11 5.47
C LYS A 177 4.70 -11.58 4.20
N GLY A 178 3.41 -11.90 4.29
CA GLY A 178 2.60 -12.32 3.15
C GLY A 178 2.41 -11.22 2.10
N ILE A 179 2.27 -11.62 0.85
CA ILE A 179 2.08 -10.73 -0.30
C ILE A 179 0.90 -11.26 -1.11
N VAL A 180 -0.14 -10.45 -1.25
CA VAL A 180 -1.39 -10.81 -1.93
C VAL A 180 -1.63 -9.92 -3.14
N LEU A 181 -1.91 -10.53 -4.30
CA LEU A 181 -2.54 -9.86 -5.43
C LEU A 181 -4.05 -10.07 -5.33
N LEU A 182 -4.81 -9.01 -5.10
CA LEU A 182 -6.27 -9.05 -5.20
C LEU A 182 -6.66 -8.86 -6.66
N ASN A 183 -6.91 -10.00 -7.33
CA ASN A 183 -7.11 -10.07 -8.78
C ASN A 183 -8.57 -9.81 -9.16
N VAL A 184 -8.97 -8.55 -9.11
CA VAL A 184 -10.32 -8.11 -9.44
C VAL A 184 -10.50 -8.12 -10.96
N GLY A 185 -11.49 -8.85 -11.46
CA GLY A 185 -11.80 -8.89 -12.88
C GLY A 185 -10.67 -9.42 -13.78
N GLY A 186 -9.70 -10.17 -13.24
CA GLY A 186 -8.57 -10.67 -14.02
C GLY A 186 -7.46 -9.63 -14.29
N PHE A 187 -7.48 -8.49 -13.62
CA PHE A 187 -6.50 -7.41 -13.83
C PHE A 187 -5.05 -7.89 -13.74
N TRP A 188 -4.75 -8.80 -12.82
CA TRP A 188 -3.41 -9.33 -12.59
C TRP A 188 -3.11 -10.63 -13.36
N ASP A 189 -4.00 -11.11 -14.21
CA ASP A 189 -3.80 -12.38 -14.97
C ASP A 189 -2.49 -12.38 -15.75
N GLY A 190 -2.13 -11.24 -16.37
CA GLY A 190 -0.87 -11.09 -17.10
C GLY A 190 0.37 -11.26 -16.23
N LEU A 191 0.35 -10.71 -15.01
CA LEU A 191 1.45 -10.85 -14.04
C LEU A 191 1.53 -12.27 -13.50
N VAL A 192 0.41 -12.90 -13.18
CA VAL A 192 0.33 -14.29 -12.74
C VAL A 192 0.85 -15.23 -13.84
N ALA A 193 0.48 -14.99 -15.10
CA ALA A 193 0.98 -15.75 -16.25
C ALA A 193 2.50 -15.55 -16.44
N TRP A 194 3.01 -14.32 -16.23
CA TRP A 194 4.44 -14.05 -16.29
C TRP A 194 5.21 -14.82 -15.19
N ILE A 195 4.73 -14.82 -13.94
CA ILE A 195 5.35 -15.59 -12.84
C ILE A 195 5.45 -17.07 -13.22
N ARG A 196 4.36 -17.66 -13.72
CA ARG A 196 4.35 -19.06 -14.18
C ARG A 196 5.37 -19.31 -15.29
N THR A 197 5.50 -18.36 -16.23
CA THR A 197 6.51 -18.44 -17.30
C THR A 197 7.93 -18.34 -16.76
N ALA A 198 8.19 -17.38 -15.86
CA ALA A 198 9.50 -17.21 -15.23
C ALA A 198 9.92 -18.46 -14.43
N THR A 199 8.97 -19.10 -13.75
CA THR A 199 9.20 -20.36 -13.03
C THR A 199 9.53 -21.49 -14.00
N ARG A 200 8.74 -21.67 -15.05
CA ARG A 200 8.97 -22.71 -16.09
C ARG A 200 10.31 -22.53 -16.78
N GLN A 201 10.71 -21.27 -17.01
CA GLN A 201 12.02 -20.91 -17.61
C GLN A 201 13.16 -20.87 -16.59
N LYS A 202 12.90 -21.21 -15.31
CA LYS A 202 13.88 -21.28 -14.22
C LYS A 202 14.52 -19.94 -13.82
N PHE A 203 13.93 -18.80 -14.19
CA PHE A 203 14.29 -17.48 -13.65
C PHE A 203 13.76 -17.29 -12.22
N VAL A 204 12.63 -17.91 -11.89
CA VAL A 204 12.11 -18.04 -10.54
C VAL A 204 12.21 -19.49 -10.12
N GLY A 205 12.82 -19.77 -8.98
CA GLY A 205 12.92 -21.12 -8.44
C GLY A 205 11.53 -21.68 -8.11
N GLU A 206 11.32 -23.00 -8.30
CA GLU A 206 10.03 -23.66 -8.07
C GLU A 206 9.48 -23.40 -6.65
N ALA A 207 10.34 -23.38 -5.65
CA ALA A 207 9.95 -23.09 -4.27
C ALA A 207 9.49 -21.64 -4.05
N ASN A 208 9.87 -20.70 -4.94
CA ASN A 208 9.54 -19.27 -4.82
C ASN A 208 8.33 -18.82 -5.66
N LYS A 209 7.72 -19.75 -6.42
CA LYS A 209 6.60 -19.42 -7.30
C LYS A 209 5.38 -18.88 -6.58
N ASP A 210 5.21 -19.26 -5.31
CA ASP A 210 4.05 -18.95 -4.48
C ASP A 210 4.35 -17.85 -3.43
N ILE A 211 5.45 -17.09 -3.58
CA ILE A 211 5.73 -15.92 -2.72
C ILE A 211 4.58 -14.92 -2.83
N ILE A 212 4.05 -14.71 -4.02
CA ILE A 212 2.84 -13.92 -4.24
C ILE A 212 1.64 -14.87 -4.25
N VAL A 213 0.66 -14.55 -3.41
CA VAL A 213 -0.61 -15.28 -3.32
C VAL A 213 -1.68 -14.53 -4.12
N GLU A 214 -2.31 -15.20 -5.07
CA GLU A 214 -3.47 -14.66 -5.79
C GLU A 214 -4.74 -14.88 -4.97
N CYS A 215 -5.51 -13.80 -4.70
CA CYS A 215 -6.87 -13.85 -4.19
C CYS A 215 -7.83 -13.28 -5.25
N LYS A 216 -8.91 -13.99 -5.53
CA LYS A 216 -9.96 -13.53 -6.48
C LYS A 216 -11.11 -12.82 -5.77
N LYS A 217 -11.23 -13.02 -4.46
CA LYS A 217 -12.27 -12.43 -3.64
C LYS A 217 -11.64 -11.68 -2.45
N VAL A 218 -12.22 -10.55 -2.12
CA VAL A 218 -11.72 -9.68 -1.05
C VAL A 218 -11.71 -10.38 0.31
N ASN A 219 -12.71 -11.20 0.61
CA ASN A 219 -12.83 -11.93 1.88
C ASN A 219 -11.76 -13.04 2.06
N GLU A 220 -11.01 -13.37 1.02
CA GLU A 220 -9.90 -14.33 1.08
C GLU A 220 -8.61 -13.67 1.61
N VAL A 221 -8.44 -12.35 1.45
CA VAL A 221 -7.20 -11.60 1.67
C VAL A 221 -6.65 -11.79 3.08
N MET A 222 -7.45 -11.51 4.11
CA MET A 222 -6.97 -11.60 5.50
C MET A 222 -6.67 -13.04 5.92
N GLY A 223 -7.42 -14.00 5.38
CA GLY A 223 -7.15 -15.43 5.55
C GLY A 223 -5.82 -15.85 4.92
N ALA A 224 -5.57 -15.41 3.68
CA ALA A 224 -4.33 -15.69 2.96
C ALA A 224 -3.10 -15.10 3.67
N LEU A 225 -3.17 -13.87 4.17
CA LEU A 225 -2.10 -13.24 4.94
C LEU A 225 -1.81 -13.98 6.25
N LYS A 226 -2.84 -14.40 6.98
CA LYS A 226 -2.68 -15.17 8.22
C LYS A 226 -2.11 -16.59 7.98
N ALA A 227 -2.50 -17.20 6.88
CA ALA A 227 -2.04 -18.54 6.51
C ALA A 227 -0.68 -18.54 5.80
N TYR A 228 -0.18 -17.38 5.38
CA TYR A 228 1.08 -17.26 4.64
C TYR A 228 2.23 -17.94 5.37
N ARG A 229 3.05 -18.65 4.62
CA ARG A 229 4.32 -19.23 5.07
C ARG A 229 5.41 -18.84 4.11
N PRO A 230 6.54 -18.33 4.61
CA PRO A 230 7.68 -17.99 3.77
C PRO A 230 8.14 -19.18 2.94
N SER A 231 8.53 -18.93 1.69
CA SER A 231 9.07 -19.95 0.80
C SER A 231 10.32 -20.62 1.39
N SER A 232 10.44 -21.93 1.24
CA SER A 232 11.67 -22.65 1.59
C SER A 232 12.85 -22.31 0.67
N GLY A 233 12.59 -21.73 -0.49
CA GLY A 233 13.61 -21.31 -1.46
C GLY A 233 14.12 -19.88 -1.27
N ARG A 234 13.66 -19.17 -0.24
CA ARG A 234 14.17 -17.84 0.07
C ARG A 234 15.58 -17.90 0.64
N LEU A 235 16.36 -16.86 0.39
CA LEU A 235 17.72 -16.77 0.92
C LEU A 235 17.71 -16.50 2.42
N SER A 236 18.69 -17.04 3.14
CA SER A 236 18.91 -16.80 4.57
C SER A 236 20.12 -15.88 4.75
N LEU A 237 19.98 -14.63 4.37
CA LEU A 237 21.02 -13.61 4.47
C LEU A 237 20.77 -12.73 5.68
N SER A 238 21.86 -12.23 6.31
CA SER A 238 21.72 -11.17 7.33
C SER A 238 21.81 -9.80 6.66
N TRP A 239 20.78 -9.01 6.83
CA TRP A 239 20.66 -7.67 6.25
C TRP A 239 20.82 -6.62 7.35
N ASN A 240 21.79 -5.71 7.20
CA ASN A 240 21.86 -4.50 8.04
C ASN A 240 20.91 -3.46 7.45
N LEU A 241 19.68 -3.44 7.92
CA LEU A 241 18.65 -2.42 7.56
C LEU A 241 18.84 -1.16 8.44
N LYS A 242 20.05 -0.56 8.46
CA LYS A 242 20.31 0.71 9.15
C LYS A 242 20.20 1.87 8.18
#